data_3ac04b363a28173fe6d7cc709c74740c
#
_entry.id   3ac04b363a28173fe6d7cc709c74740c
#
_cell.length_a   1.000
_cell.length_b   1.000
_cell.length_c   1.000
_cell.angle_alpha   90.00
_cell.angle_beta   90.00
_cell.angle_gamma   90.00
#
_symmetry.space_group_name_H-M   'P 1'
#
loop_
_entity.id
_entity.type
_entity.pdbx_description
1 polymer ?
#
loop_
_entity_poly.entity_id
_entity_poly.type
_entity_poly.pdbx_seq_one_letter_code
_entity_poly.pdbx_strand_id
1 'polypeptide(L)'
;MDKTAIRDASTIIVLRDPQTTPAVLMGQRGARAAFMPGKFVFPGGAVDPNDAIVPATPISTRDDTRLTLESSLPPTALAAAAIRELWEETGQILGHSQPWNDPPQGWRGFANAGFVPNAAALQFFFRAITPKGNPRRFDARFFLADAADLQTDPGDFSMAEDELSHLQWVPLAEARQFDLPFITQVVLAELGTHIKRGGPPESVPFFRNDDEAHLVSRLAGNPLL
;
A
#
# COMPACT_ATOMS: atom_id res chain seq x y z
N MET A 1 -7.38 6.85 24.51
CA MET A 1 -7.23 5.87 23.42
C MET A 1 -6.21 4.84 23.85
N ASP A 2 -6.54 3.57 23.69
CA ASP A 2 -5.61 2.47 23.97
C ASP A 2 -4.44 2.54 22.96
N LYS A 3 -3.24 2.85 23.47
CA LYS A 3 -2.01 2.94 22.65
C LYS A 3 -1.51 1.57 22.16
N THR A 4 -2.13 0.48 22.62
CA THR A 4 -1.77 -0.90 22.23
C THR A 4 -2.64 -1.43 21.09
N ALA A 5 -3.76 -0.77 20.78
CA ALA A 5 -4.67 -1.20 19.72
C ALA A 5 -3.99 -1.18 18.36
N ILE A 6 -4.08 -2.30 17.66
CA ILE A 6 -3.60 -2.45 16.28
C ILE A 6 -4.72 -1.94 15.36
N ARG A 7 -4.37 -1.06 14.42
CA ARG A 7 -5.29 -0.54 13.41
C ARG A 7 -4.97 -1.17 12.07
N ASP A 8 -6.01 -1.56 11.33
CA ASP A 8 -5.83 -1.97 9.94
C ASP A 8 -5.36 -0.81 9.09
N ALA A 9 -4.42 -1.10 8.19
CA ALA A 9 -3.85 -0.13 7.27
C ALA A 9 -3.57 -0.78 5.91
N SER A 10 -3.53 0.05 4.88
CA SER A 10 -3.15 -0.35 3.53
C SER A 10 -2.05 0.55 3.00
N THR A 11 -1.13 -0.06 2.27
CA THR A 11 0.02 0.60 1.65
C THR A 11 0.08 0.15 0.19
N ILE A 12 0.42 1.05 -0.72
CA ILE A 12 0.54 0.73 -2.13
C ILE A 12 1.97 0.91 -2.62
N ILE A 13 2.48 -0.09 -3.32
CA ILE A 13 3.76 -0.09 -4.02
C ILE A 13 3.45 0.09 -5.49
N VAL A 14 3.65 1.28 -6.03
CA VAL A 14 3.53 1.49 -7.47
C VAL A 14 4.89 1.25 -8.10
N LEU A 15 4.95 0.27 -9.00
CA LEU A 15 6.18 -0.15 -9.69
C LEU A 15 6.18 0.35 -11.12
N ARG A 16 7.29 0.99 -11.52
CA ARG A 16 7.51 1.47 -12.88
C ARG A 16 8.72 0.74 -13.51
N ASP A 17 8.66 0.51 -14.80
CA ASP A 17 9.76 -0.03 -15.63
C ASP A 17 10.37 -1.34 -15.10
N PRO A 18 9.56 -2.36 -14.71
CA PRO A 18 10.06 -3.56 -14.05
C PRO A 18 11.09 -4.35 -14.85
N GLN A 19 11.11 -4.23 -16.18
CA GLN A 19 11.98 -4.99 -17.06
C GLN A 19 13.30 -4.29 -17.40
N THR A 20 13.42 -3.00 -17.10
CA THR A 20 14.59 -2.19 -17.50
C THR A 20 15.24 -1.55 -16.28
N THR A 21 14.62 -0.52 -15.73
CA THR A 21 15.12 0.25 -14.58
C THR A 21 14.01 0.34 -13.53
N PRO A 22 13.77 -0.76 -12.78
CA PRO A 22 12.65 -0.80 -11.86
C PRO A 22 12.76 0.31 -10.82
N ALA A 23 11.68 1.10 -10.69
CA ALA A 23 11.56 2.18 -9.73
C ALA A 23 10.19 2.12 -9.02
N VAL A 24 10.14 2.60 -7.78
CA VAL A 24 8.93 2.64 -6.96
C VAL A 24 8.60 4.07 -6.56
N LEU A 25 7.31 4.40 -6.51
CA LEU A 25 6.86 5.69 -6.01
C LEU A 25 7.00 5.74 -4.50
N MET A 26 7.71 6.74 -4.00
CA MET A 26 7.92 6.98 -2.57
C MET A 26 7.85 8.47 -2.24
N GLY A 27 7.52 8.76 -0.99
CA GLY A 27 7.58 10.12 -0.46
C GLY A 27 8.20 10.16 0.94
N GLN A 28 8.64 11.33 1.36
CA GLN A 28 9.21 11.56 2.68
C GLN A 28 8.14 12.04 3.65
N ARG A 29 7.97 11.36 4.77
CA ARG A 29 7.09 11.81 5.85
C ARG A 29 7.63 13.06 6.51
N GLY A 30 6.73 13.98 6.82
CA GLY A 30 7.11 15.23 7.50
C GLY A 30 7.89 14.99 8.80
N ALA A 31 8.82 15.88 9.14
CA ALA A 31 9.66 15.76 10.33
C ALA A 31 8.87 15.72 11.67
N ARG A 32 7.61 16.18 11.66
CA ARG A 32 6.69 16.18 12.82
C ARG A 32 5.65 15.06 12.75
N ALA A 33 5.77 14.13 11.82
CA ALA A 33 4.85 12.99 11.71
C ALA A 33 4.86 12.15 12.99
N ALA A 34 3.70 11.73 13.46
CA ALA A 34 3.56 10.94 14.69
C ALA A 34 4.06 9.50 14.56
N PHE A 35 4.31 9.03 13.34
CA PHE A 35 4.82 7.71 13.01
C PHE A 35 5.86 7.81 11.88
N MET A 36 7.04 7.26 12.09
CA MET A 36 8.17 7.26 11.16
C MET A 36 8.55 8.66 10.60
N PRO A 37 8.77 9.69 11.45
CA PRO A 37 9.09 11.04 10.98
C PRO A 37 10.37 11.06 10.14
N GLY A 38 10.37 11.82 9.05
CA GLY A 38 11.52 12.01 8.16
C GLY A 38 11.89 10.82 7.29
N LYS A 39 11.23 9.67 7.46
CA LYS A 39 11.51 8.46 6.67
C LYS A 39 10.86 8.54 5.28
N PHE A 40 11.53 7.93 4.30
CA PHE A 40 10.91 7.64 3.02
C PHE A 40 10.05 6.38 3.11
N VAL A 41 8.82 6.48 2.64
CA VAL A 41 7.81 5.41 2.72
C VAL A 41 7.05 5.29 1.39
N PHE A 42 6.38 4.17 1.21
CA PHE A 42 5.33 4.04 0.19
C PHE A 42 4.08 4.82 0.62
N PRO A 43 3.24 5.27 -0.30
CA PRO A 43 1.92 5.81 0.04
C PRO A 43 1.09 4.81 0.83
N GLY A 44 0.41 5.29 1.89
CA GLY A 44 -0.41 4.40 2.70
C GLY A 44 -0.77 4.93 4.08
N GLY A 45 -1.92 4.48 4.56
CA GLY A 45 -2.48 4.87 5.85
C GLY A 45 -3.52 3.93 6.40
N ALA A 46 -4.27 4.41 7.39
CA ALA A 46 -5.29 3.61 8.05
C ALA A 46 -6.53 3.43 7.17
N VAL A 47 -7.13 2.25 7.25
CA VAL A 47 -8.42 2.00 6.60
C VAL A 47 -9.50 2.88 7.24
N ASP A 48 -10.25 3.61 6.41
CA ASP A 48 -11.42 4.39 6.82
C ASP A 48 -12.70 3.53 6.67
N PRO A 49 -13.70 3.67 7.56
CA PRO A 49 -14.97 2.97 7.43
C PRO A 49 -15.64 3.17 6.05
N ASN A 50 -15.46 4.33 5.44
CA ASN A 50 -16.00 4.63 4.11
C ASN A 50 -15.35 3.81 2.99
N ASP A 51 -14.16 3.26 3.19
CA ASP A 51 -13.49 2.43 2.18
C ASP A 51 -14.27 1.12 1.89
N ALA A 52 -15.11 0.68 2.84
CA ALA A 52 -15.93 -0.52 2.69
C ALA A 52 -17.16 -0.35 1.78
N ILE A 53 -17.56 0.87 1.49
CA ILE A 53 -18.81 1.16 0.75
C ILE A 53 -18.59 1.79 -0.63
N VAL A 54 -17.33 1.89 -1.08
CA VAL A 54 -17.01 2.48 -2.39
C VAL A 54 -17.19 1.46 -3.53
N PRO A 55 -17.55 1.91 -4.73
CA PRO A 55 -17.80 1.05 -5.89
C PRO A 55 -16.49 0.62 -6.57
N ALA A 56 -15.57 0.02 -5.80
CA ALA A 56 -14.33 -0.50 -6.33
C ALA A 56 -14.57 -1.76 -7.20
N THR A 57 -13.78 -1.94 -8.26
CA THR A 57 -13.76 -3.22 -8.96
C THR A 57 -13.31 -4.35 -8.03
N PRO A 58 -13.75 -5.59 -8.22
CA PRO A 58 -13.28 -6.71 -7.39
C PRO A 58 -11.79 -6.97 -7.63
N ILE A 59 -11.06 -7.19 -6.56
CA ILE A 59 -9.70 -7.74 -6.61
C ILE A 59 -9.70 -9.18 -7.13
N SER A 60 -8.56 -9.72 -7.55
CA SER A 60 -8.49 -11.10 -8.03
C SER A 60 -9.02 -12.10 -6.97
N THR A 61 -9.71 -13.16 -7.39
CA THR A 61 -10.25 -14.21 -6.49
C THR A 61 -9.16 -14.78 -5.56
N ARG A 62 -7.93 -14.92 -6.08
CA ARG A 62 -6.78 -15.41 -5.30
C ARG A 62 -6.45 -14.44 -4.15
N ASP A 63 -6.36 -13.16 -4.44
CA ASP A 63 -5.97 -12.17 -3.44
C ASP A 63 -7.13 -11.83 -2.50
N ASP A 64 -8.37 -11.90 -2.98
CA ASP A 64 -9.57 -11.86 -2.14
C ASP A 64 -9.54 -12.94 -1.05
N THR A 65 -9.32 -14.19 -1.45
CA THR A 65 -9.17 -15.31 -0.51
C THR A 65 -8.03 -15.09 0.49
N ARG A 66 -6.88 -14.59 0.04
CA ARG A 66 -5.72 -14.33 0.90
C ARG A 66 -5.98 -13.19 1.90
N LEU A 67 -6.67 -12.15 1.48
CA LEU A 67 -7.00 -11.01 2.33
C LEU A 67 -8.02 -11.33 3.43
N THR A 68 -8.85 -12.37 3.24
CA THR A 68 -9.78 -12.84 4.30
C THR A 68 -9.06 -13.61 5.40
N LEU A 69 -7.85 -14.12 5.15
CA LEU A 69 -7.10 -14.87 6.15
C LEU A 69 -6.66 -13.97 7.30
N GLU A 70 -7.05 -14.34 8.52
CA GLU A 70 -6.72 -13.60 9.74
C GLU A 70 -7.06 -12.09 9.65
N SER A 71 -8.19 -11.74 9.03
CA SER A 71 -8.65 -10.37 8.84
C SER A 71 -10.13 -10.24 9.23
N SER A 72 -10.46 -9.13 9.88
CA SER A 72 -11.85 -8.76 10.21
C SER A 72 -12.46 -7.81 9.19
N LEU A 73 -11.65 -7.21 8.32
CA LEU A 73 -12.12 -6.28 7.29
C LEU A 73 -12.32 -6.99 5.94
N PRO A 74 -13.32 -6.54 5.16
CA PRO A 74 -13.51 -7.06 3.82
C PRO A 74 -12.32 -6.69 2.92
N PRO A 75 -11.90 -7.60 2.00
CA PRO A 75 -10.83 -7.34 1.04
C PRO A 75 -10.99 -6.05 0.25
N THR A 76 -12.23 -5.72 -0.12
CA THR A 76 -12.57 -4.50 -0.86
C THR A 76 -12.22 -3.23 -0.08
N ALA A 77 -12.44 -3.19 1.23
CA ALA A 77 -12.08 -2.05 2.06
C ALA A 77 -10.55 -1.86 2.13
N LEU A 78 -9.81 -2.96 2.26
CA LEU A 78 -8.34 -2.92 2.28
C LEU A 78 -7.77 -2.44 0.94
N ALA A 79 -8.32 -2.92 -0.17
CA ALA A 79 -7.91 -2.51 -1.51
C ALA A 79 -8.28 -1.04 -1.79
N ALA A 80 -9.49 -0.63 -1.44
CA ALA A 80 -9.94 0.75 -1.59
C ALA A 80 -9.07 1.72 -0.77
N ALA A 81 -8.77 1.40 0.50
CA ALA A 81 -7.88 2.21 1.32
C ALA A 81 -6.52 2.46 0.65
N ALA A 82 -5.91 1.43 0.04
CA ALA A 82 -4.64 1.58 -0.66
C ALA A 82 -4.74 2.58 -1.84
N ILE A 83 -5.86 2.54 -2.59
CA ILE A 83 -6.10 3.45 -3.72
C ILE A 83 -6.38 4.87 -3.22
N ARG A 84 -7.15 5.04 -2.13
CA ARG A 84 -7.43 6.35 -1.54
C ARG A 84 -6.14 7.02 -1.06
N GLU A 85 -5.32 6.31 -0.30
CA GLU A 85 -4.04 6.81 0.20
C GLU A 85 -3.08 7.18 -0.95
N LEU A 86 -3.06 6.39 -2.05
CA LEU A 86 -2.31 6.77 -3.25
C LEU A 86 -2.76 8.12 -3.79
N TRP A 87 -4.07 8.32 -3.92
CA TRP A 87 -4.65 9.57 -4.42
C TRP A 87 -4.35 10.73 -3.49
N GLU A 88 -4.67 10.60 -2.20
CA GLU A 88 -4.49 11.68 -1.22
C GLU A 88 -3.02 12.10 -1.11
N GLU A 89 -2.11 11.14 -0.98
CA GLU A 89 -0.69 11.43 -0.74
C GLU A 89 0.11 11.78 -2.01
N THR A 90 -0.38 11.42 -3.21
CA THR A 90 0.41 11.60 -4.44
C THR A 90 -0.32 12.25 -5.60
N GLY A 91 -1.64 12.36 -5.56
CA GLY A 91 -2.46 12.80 -6.68
C GLY A 91 -2.60 11.76 -7.82
N GLN A 92 -2.02 10.56 -7.66
CA GLN A 92 -2.08 9.52 -8.69
C GLN A 92 -3.39 8.74 -8.63
N ILE A 93 -4.01 8.50 -9.79
CA ILE A 93 -5.29 7.80 -9.92
C ILE A 93 -5.08 6.37 -10.42
N LEU A 94 -5.38 5.40 -9.56
CA LEU A 94 -5.56 4.00 -9.95
C LEU A 94 -7.06 3.71 -10.04
N GLY A 95 -7.66 4.01 -11.18
CA GLY A 95 -9.10 4.00 -11.37
C GLY A 95 -9.53 3.60 -12.77
N HIS A 96 -10.83 3.50 -12.98
CA HIS A 96 -11.41 3.46 -14.31
C HIS A 96 -12.49 4.55 -14.45
N SER A 97 -12.62 5.09 -15.66
CA SER A 97 -13.54 6.20 -15.93
C SER A 97 -14.99 5.72 -15.77
N GLN A 98 -15.65 6.27 -14.76
CA GLN A 98 -17.07 6.01 -14.49
C GLN A 98 -17.63 7.15 -13.63
N PRO A 99 -18.82 7.67 -13.94
CA PRO A 99 -19.51 8.61 -13.06
C PRO A 99 -19.79 7.98 -11.70
N TRP A 100 -19.53 8.75 -10.64
CA TRP A 100 -19.79 8.32 -9.28
C TRP A 100 -20.66 9.37 -8.57
N ASN A 101 -21.93 9.03 -8.36
CA ASN A 101 -22.86 9.89 -7.66
C ASN A 101 -22.72 9.68 -6.14
N ASP A 102 -22.73 10.80 -5.38
CA ASP A 102 -22.68 10.82 -3.93
C ASP A 102 -21.49 10.05 -3.30
N PRO A 103 -20.24 10.37 -3.68
CA PRO A 103 -19.06 9.76 -3.10
C PRO A 103 -18.92 10.16 -1.61
N PRO A 104 -18.50 9.24 -0.72
CA PRO A 104 -18.26 9.57 0.67
C PRO A 104 -17.10 10.57 0.82
N GLN A 105 -17.04 11.22 1.99
CA GLN A 105 -15.92 12.10 2.32
C GLN A 105 -14.59 11.32 2.22
N GLY A 106 -13.53 11.95 1.72
CA GLY A 106 -12.25 11.28 1.41
C GLY A 106 -12.17 10.80 -0.04
N TRP A 107 -13.32 10.48 -0.67
CA TRP A 107 -13.37 10.02 -2.06
C TRP A 107 -13.85 11.09 -3.07
N ARG A 108 -14.28 12.25 -2.57
CA ARG A 108 -14.89 13.29 -3.42
C ARG A 108 -13.95 13.82 -4.50
N GLY A 109 -12.67 14.02 -4.16
CA GLY A 109 -11.66 14.47 -5.13
C GLY A 109 -11.46 13.45 -6.25
N PHE A 110 -11.34 12.18 -5.88
CA PHE A 110 -11.20 11.05 -6.81
C PHE A 110 -12.41 10.92 -7.75
N ALA A 111 -13.62 10.98 -7.19
CA ALA A 111 -14.87 10.93 -7.98
C ALA A 111 -15.06 12.16 -8.88
N ASN A 112 -14.69 13.36 -8.41
CA ASN A 112 -14.75 14.60 -9.21
C ASN A 112 -13.77 14.57 -10.39
N ALA A 113 -12.69 13.81 -10.30
CA ALA A 113 -11.78 13.55 -11.42
C ALA A 113 -12.41 12.60 -12.47
N GLY A 114 -13.59 12.02 -12.20
CA GLY A 114 -14.32 11.17 -13.15
C GLY A 114 -14.03 9.67 -13.03
N PHE A 115 -13.51 9.21 -11.90
CA PHE A 115 -13.07 7.83 -11.72
C PHE A 115 -13.75 7.14 -10.54
N VAL A 116 -13.79 5.81 -10.61
CA VAL A 116 -14.03 4.89 -9.49
C VAL A 116 -12.79 4.01 -9.28
N PRO A 117 -12.53 3.51 -8.06
CA PRO A 117 -11.32 2.76 -7.76
C PRO A 117 -11.20 1.45 -8.56
N ASN A 118 -10.01 1.17 -9.10
CA ASN A 118 -9.70 -0.06 -9.84
C ASN A 118 -8.89 -1.03 -8.98
N ALA A 119 -9.54 -1.77 -8.07
CA ALA A 119 -8.87 -2.76 -7.24
C ALA A 119 -8.43 -4.01 -8.03
N ALA A 120 -8.96 -4.24 -9.24
CA ALA A 120 -8.51 -5.34 -10.10
C ALA A 120 -7.04 -5.19 -10.56
N ALA A 121 -6.50 -3.96 -10.56
CA ALA A 121 -5.10 -3.68 -10.85
C ALA A 121 -4.15 -3.98 -9.67
N LEU A 122 -4.69 -4.29 -8.48
CA LEU A 122 -3.89 -4.55 -7.28
C LEU A 122 -3.55 -6.04 -7.14
N GLN A 123 -2.36 -6.30 -6.61
CA GLN A 123 -1.92 -7.63 -6.17
C GLN A 123 -1.56 -7.56 -4.69
N PHE A 124 -2.10 -8.46 -3.86
CA PHE A 124 -1.72 -8.54 -2.45
C PHE A 124 -0.32 -9.11 -2.32
N PHE A 125 0.61 -8.27 -1.89
CA PHE A 125 2.05 -8.53 -2.00
C PHE A 125 2.72 -8.89 -0.67
N PHE A 126 2.35 -8.20 0.43
CA PHE A 126 3.04 -8.33 1.72
C PHE A 126 2.12 -7.93 2.87
N ARG A 127 2.36 -8.47 4.08
CA ARG A 127 1.65 -8.06 5.31
C ARG A 127 2.65 -7.88 6.46
N ALA A 128 2.44 -6.84 7.25
CA ALA A 128 3.26 -6.62 8.44
C ALA A 128 2.46 -6.00 9.58
N ILE A 129 2.68 -6.49 10.79
CA ILE A 129 2.17 -5.89 12.02
C ILE A 129 3.29 -5.10 12.70
N THR A 130 3.02 -3.86 13.07
CA THR A 130 3.98 -3.01 13.78
C THR A 130 4.37 -3.66 15.11
N PRO A 131 5.67 -3.74 15.47
CA PRO A 131 6.13 -4.31 16.73
C PRO A 131 5.51 -3.66 17.96
N LYS A 132 5.41 -4.43 19.08
CA LYS A 132 5.03 -3.89 20.39
C LYS A 132 6.01 -2.78 20.82
N GLY A 133 5.51 -1.82 21.61
CA GLY A 133 6.31 -0.70 22.09
C GLY A 133 6.31 0.53 21.18
N ASN A 134 5.80 0.43 19.97
CA ASN A 134 5.60 1.61 19.12
C ASN A 134 4.38 2.42 19.58
N PRO A 135 4.42 3.77 19.44
CA PRO A 135 3.34 4.67 19.87
C PRO A 135 2.05 4.49 19.06
N ARG A 136 2.17 3.97 17.85
CA ARG A 136 1.06 3.56 16.98
C ARG A 136 1.39 2.23 16.35
N ARG A 137 0.39 1.36 16.29
CA ARG A 137 0.55 0.01 15.71
C ARG A 137 -0.46 -0.20 14.60
N PHE A 138 0.03 -0.78 13.51
CA PHE A 138 -0.76 -1.07 12.32
C PHE A 138 -0.59 -2.53 11.92
N ASP A 139 -1.66 -3.11 11.42
CA ASP A 139 -1.64 -4.34 10.63
C ASP A 139 -1.77 -3.91 9.17
N ALA A 140 -0.63 -3.75 8.52
CA ALA A 140 -0.53 -3.16 7.18
C ALA A 140 -0.52 -4.24 6.10
N ARG A 141 -1.43 -4.10 5.11
CA ARG A 141 -1.44 -4.86 3.88
C ARG A 141 -0.78 -4.03 2.79
N PHE A 142 0.20 -4.61 2.12
CA PHE A 142 0.91 -3.98 1.03
C PHE A 142 0.40 -4.54 -0.29
N PHE A 143 -0.02 -3.64 -1.16
CA PHE A 143 -0.49 -3.97 -2.49
C PHE A 143 0.53 -3.51 -3.53
N LEU A 144 0.74 -4.32 -4.57
CA LEU A 144 1.56 -3.99 -5.71
C LEU A 144 0.66 -3.59 -6.88
N ALA A 145 1.00 -2.50 -7.56
CA ALA A 145 0.36 -2.02 -8.79
C ALA A 145 1.43 -1.66 -9.84
N ASP A 146 1.11 -1.79 -11.10
CA ASP A 146 1.94 -1.28 -12.20
C ASP A 146 1.64 0.20 -12.44
N ALA A 147 2.68 1.03 -12.62
CA ALA A 147 2.52 2.42 -12.99
C ALA A 147 1.80 2.62 -14.33
N ALA A 148 1.82 1.60 -15.20
CA ALA A 148 1.10 1.62 -16.47
C ALA A 148 -0.45 1.61 -16.29
N ASP A 149 -0.95 1.20 -15.11
CA ASP A 149 -2.38 1.20 -14.79
C ASP A 149 -2.87 2.57 -14.25
N LEU A 150 -1.97 3.51 -13.98
CA LEU A 150 -2.34 4.86 -13.54
C LEU A 150 -3.05 5.62 -14.67
N GLN A 151 -4.04 6.43 -14.28
CA GLN A 151 -4.83 7.26 -15.22
C GLN A 151 -4.32 8.72 -15.28
N THR A 152 -3.29 9.03 -14.54
CA THR A 152 -2.62 10.34 -14.45
C THR A 152 -1.22 10.27 -15.02
N ASP A 153 -0.60 11.43 -15.31
CA ASP A 153 0.84 11.47 -15.61
C ASP A 153 1.63 11.03 -14.37
N PRO A 154 2.40 9.94 -14.44
CA PRO A 154 3.18 9.46 -13.31
C PRO A 154 4.22 10.46 -12.76
N GLY A 155 4.55 11.52 -13.52
CA GLY A 155 5.46 12.59 -13.11
C GLY A 155 4.75 13.80 -12.49
N ASP A 156 3.42 13.86 -12.53
CA ASP A 156 2.66 14.99 -11.98
C ASP A 156 2.10 14.69 -10.58
N PHE A 157 2.63 15.38 -9.58
CA PHE A 157 2.20 15.30 -8.19
C PHE A 157 1.49 16.58 -7.71
N SER A 158 1.01 17.42 -8.63
CA SER A 158 0.39 18.72 -8.30
C SER A 158 -0.89 18.61 -7.48
N MET A 159 -1.54 17.43 -7.50
CA MET A 159 -2.76 17.16 -6.74
C MET A 159 -2.51 16.43 -5.40
N ALA A 160 -1.23 16.20 -5.04
CA ALA A 160 -0.87 15.56 -3.78
C ALA A 160 -1.19 16.45 -2.57
N GLU A 161 -1.65 15.85 -1.48
CA GLU A 161 -1.79 16.53 -0.19
C GLU A 161 -0.42 16.64 0.51
N ASP A 162 -0.34 17.49 1.56
CA ASP A 162 0.92 17.81 2.24
C ASP A 162 1.43 16.74 3.24
N GLU A 163 0.88 15.52 3.24
CA GLU A 163 1.31 14.47 4.17
C GLU A 163 2.68 13.89 3.82
N LEU A 164 2.94 13.65 2.54
CA LEU A 164 4.24 13.27 2.02
C LEU A 164 4.87 14.43 1.25
N SER A 165 6.16 14.63 1.47
CA SER A 165 7.00 15.55 0.71
C SER A 165 8.01 14.78 -0.14
N HIS A 166 8.72 15.49 -1.05
CA HIS A 166 9.77 14.88 -1.88
C HIS A 166 9.30 13.61 -2.61
N LEU A 167 8.07 13.65 -3.13
CA LEU A 167 7.52 12.56 -3.95
C LEU A 167 8.42 12.32 -5.17
N GLN A 168 8.83 11.07 -5.36
CA GLN A 168 9.72 10.70 -6.45
C GLN A 168 9.67 9.21 -6.76
N TRP A 169 10.08 8.89 -7.99
CA TRP A 169 10.35 7.53 -8.40
C TRP A 169 11.76 7.14 -7.97
N VAL A 170 11.84 6.25 -6.97
CA VAL A 170 13.11 5.77 -6.42
C VAL A 170 13.52 4.50 -7.16
N PRO A 171 14.66 4.51 -7.92
CA PRO A 171 15.19 3.31 -8.52
C PRO A 171 15.51 2.26 -7.44
N LEU A 172 15.12 1.00 -7.63
CA LEU A 172 15.36 -0.05 -6.65
C LEU A 172 16.85 -0.23 -6.31
N ALA A 173 17.72 -0.01 -7.28
CA ALA A 173 19.17 -0.06 -7.08
C ALA A 173 19.69 1.01 -6.11
N GLU A 174 19.00 2.14 -6.00
CA GLU A 174 19.37 3.31 -5.21
C GLU A 174 18.57 3.41 -3.89
N ALA A 175 17.56 2.59 -3.70
CA ALA A 175 16.64 2.69 -2.57
C ALA A 175 17.37 2.66 -1.20
N ARG A 176 18.51 1.97 -1.10
CA ARG A 176 19.32 1.91 0.14
C ARG A 176 20.01 3.22 0.51
N GLN A 177 20.01 4.22 -0.37
CA GLN A 177 20.57 5.55 -0.09
C GLN A 177 19.57 6.42 0.72
N PHE A 178 18.31 6.02 0.76
CA PHE A 178 17.25 6.72 1.47
C PHE A 178 17.11 6.23 2.91
N ASP A 179 16.68 7.12 3.80
CA ASP A 179 16.38 6.75 5.19
C ASP A 179 15.04 6.02 5.28
N LEU A 180 15.09 4.70 5.17
CA LEU A 180 13.94 3.81 5.09
C LEU A 180 13.63 3.15 6.44
N PRO A 181 12.35 2.95 6.78
CA PRO A 181 11.98 2.02 7.84
C PRO A 181 12.49 0.60 7.54
N PHE A 182 12.80 -0.17 8.59
CA PHE A 182 13.26 -1.56 8.41
C PHE A 182 12.28 -2.38 7.56
N ILE A 183 10.98 -2.28 7.84
CA ILE A 183 9.98 -3.05 7.09
C ILE A 183 9.96 -2.67 5.59
N THR A 184 10.15 -1.40 5.25
CA THR A 184 10.24 -0.93 3.86
C THR A 184 11.44 -1.57 3.14
N GLN A 185 12.59 -1.72 3.82
CA GLN A 185 13.76 -2.39 3.25
C GLN A 185 13.47 -3.88 2.96
N VAL A 186 12.75 -4.56 3.87
CA VAL A 186 12.33 -5.96 3.69
C VAL A 186 11.39 -6.10 2.49
N VAL A 187 10.38 -5.24 2.39
CA VAL A 187 9.43 -5.22 1.27
C VAL A 187 10.15 -4.98 -0.06
N LEU A 188 11.11 -4.04 -0.12
CA LEU A 188 11.90 -3.78 -1.33
C LEU A 188 12.78 -4.99 -1.72
N ALA A 189 13.34 -5.72 -0.77
CA ALA A 189 14.10 -6.93 -1.03
C ALA A 189 13.21 -8.05 -1.62
N GLU A 190 12.02 -8.24 -1.06
CA GLU A 190 11.03 -9.19 -1.61
C GLU A 190 10.58 -8.77 -3.03
N LEU A 191 10.36 -7.45 -3.25
CA LEU A 191 10.01 -6.90 -4.55
C LEU A 191 11.11 -7.18 -5.60
N GLY A 192 12.37 -6.98 -5.25
CA GLY A 192 13.50 -7.29 -6.13
C GLY A 192 13.57 -8.77 -6.52
N THR A 193 13.19 -9.68 -5.63
CA THR A 193 13.08 -11.11 -5.90
C THR A 193 11.89 -11.42 -6.81
N HIS A 194 10.75 -10.78 -6.52
CA HIS A 194 9.51 -10.93 -7.30
C HIS A 194 9.70 -10.48 -8.75
N ILE A 195 10.32 -9.34 -9.00
CA ILE A 195 10.59 -8.82 -10.36
C ILE A 195 11.43 -9.82 -11.17
N LYS A 196 12.44 -10.41 -10.56
CA LYS A 196 13.29 -11.40 -11.23
C LYS A 196 12.56 -12.68 -11.60
N ARG A 197 11.62 -13.10 -10.74
CA ARG A 197 10.80 -14.30 -10.98
C ARG A 197 9.73 -14.05 -12.03
N GLY A 198 9.10 -12.87 -12.02
CA GLY A 198 7.95 -12.52 -12.84
C GLY A 198 6.65 -13.18 -12.37
N GLY A 199 5.56 -12.79 -13.01
CA GLY A 199 4.21 -13.30 -12.71
C GLY A 199 3.65 -12.80 -11.38
N PRO A 200 2.44 -13.23 -10.99
CA PRO A 200 1.82 -12.82 -9.74
C PRO A 200 2.50 -13.45 -8.51
N PRO A 201 2.41 -12.83 -7.30
CA PRO A 201 2.99 -13.37 -6.09
C PRO A 201 2.47 -14.77 -5.76
N GLU A 202 3.35 -15.77 -5.64
CA GLU A 202 2.95 -17.15 -5.29
C GLU A 202 2.44 -17.26 -3.87
N SER A 203 3.03 -16.49 -2.96
CA SER A 203 2.67 -16.42 -1.55
C SER A 203 2.91 -15.02 -1.01
N VAL A 204 2.30 -14.70 0.12
CA VAL A 204 2.39 -13.39 0.78
C VAL A 204 3.25 -13.54 2.04
N PRO A 205 4.44 -12.90 2.12
CA PRO A 205 5.20 -12.82 3.37
C PRO A 205 4.40 -12.09 4.44
N PHE A 206 4.46 -12.59 5.66
CA PHE A 206 3.77 -12.00 6.80
C PHE A 206 4.71 -11.80 7.99
N PHE A 207 5.02 -10.56 8.32
CA PHE A 207 5.78 -10.18 9.51
C PHE A 207 4.83 -9.98 10.70
N ARG A 208 4.74 -11.02 11.55
CA ARG A 208 3.83 -11.11 12.71
C ARG A 208 4.47 -10.58 13.98
N ASN A 209 4.77 -9.32 14.07
CA ASN A 209 5.36 -8.76 15.31
C ASN A 209 4.40 -8.73 16.52
N ASP A 210 3.25 -9.38 16.45
CA ASP A 210 2.30 -9.61 17.53
C ASP A 210 2.53 -10.95 18.26
N ASP A 211 3.25 -11.90 17.62
CA ASP A 211 3.59 -13.22 18.14
C ASP A 211 5.12 -13.39 18.16
N GLU A 212 5.70 -13.55 19.35
CA GLU A 212 7.15 -13.72 19.52
C GLU A 212 7.68 -15.05 18.96
N ALA A 213 6.81 -16.06 18.86
CA ALA A 213 7.18 -17.39 18.36
C ALA A 213 7.23 -17.47 16.82
N HIS A 214 6.49 -16.57 16.13
CA HIS A 214 6.33 -16.61 14.68
C HIS A 214 6.48 -15.21 14.07
N LEU A 215 7.65 -14.60 14.26
CA LEU A 215 7.93 -13.23 13.81
C LEU A 215 7.82 -13.07 12.28
N VAL A 216 8.22 -14.10 11.54
CA VAL A 216 8.21 -14.10 10.08
C VAL A 216 7.63 -15.41 9.57
N SER A 217 6.62 -15.31 8.73
CA SER A 217 5.97 -16.48 8.10
C SER A 217 5.46 -16.10 6.70
N ARG A 218 4.96 -17.09 5.97
CA ARG A 218 4.06 -16.83 4.84
C ARG A 218 2.62 -16.84 5.34
N LEU A 219 1.75 -16.05 4.73
CA LEU A 219 0.32 -16.06 5.03
C LEU A 219 -0.21 -17.51 4.88
N ALA A 220 -1.10 -17.91 5.78
CA ALA A 220 -1.57 -19.29 5.94
C ALA A 220 -0.55 -20.25 6.61
N GLY A 221 0.46 -19.73 7.30
CA GLY A 221 1.30 -20.52 8.21
C GLY A 221 2.47 -21.26 7.58
N ASN A 222 2.78 -21.03 6.30
CA ASN A 222 3.99 -21.55 5.71
C ASN A 222 5.20 -20.73 6.18
N PRO A 223 6.20 -21.34 6.88
CA PRO A 223 7.40 -20.61 7.26
C PRO A 223 8.18 -20.16 6.02
N LEU A 224 8.91 -19.07 6.16
CA LEU A 224 9.94 -18.70 5.18
C LEU A 224 11.03 -19.77 5.25
N LEU A 225 11.30 -20.42 4.14
CA LEU A 225 12.44 -21.31 3.98
C LEU A 225 13.71 -20.49 3.82
#